data_2501413930a7c0c7af92349c6e659c18
#
_entry.id   2501413930a7c0c7af92349c6e659c18
#
_cell.length_a   1.000
_cell.length_b   1.000
_cell.length_c   1.000
_cell.angle_alpha   90.00
_cell.angle_beta   90.00
_cell.angle_gamma   90.00
#
_symmetry.space_group_name_H-M   'P 1'
#
loop_
_entity.id
_entity.type
_entity.pdbx_description
1 polymer ?
#
loop_
_entity_poly.entity_id
_entity_poly.type
_entity_poly.pdbx_seq_one_letter_code
_entity_poly.pdbx_strand_id
1 'polypeptide(L)'
;MKTGHMIEPLETAIETLDSRLDNIDSAEKLILEFAQRAGFRGDELEKVGLAVREVVANAIIHGNRLDEQKKVVVTALRTPGQLKVAVWDQGKGFDLECLPDPRSPEVLLRESGRGIYMARAFMDRFDVEVGSGGGATVSMVKYIPKQRNAAAQLADTVGQAVAS
;
A
#
# COMPACT_ATOMS: atom_id res chain seq x y z
N MET A 1 -23.79 -6.89 -19.57
CA MET A 1 -23.08 -5.76 -18.92
C MET A 1 -23.06 -5.99 -17.43
N LYS A 2 -21.90 -6.31 -16.86
CA LYS A 2 -21.73 -6.38 -15.39
C LYS A 2 -21.63 -4.94 -14.90
N THR A 3 -22.71 -4.42 -14.35
CA THR A 3 -22.69 -3.20 -13.54
C THR A 3 -21.84 -3.50 -12.31
N GLY A 4 -20.55 -3.15 -12.37
CA GLY A 4 -19.71 -3.14 -11.19
C GLY A 4 -20.36 -2.20 -10.19
N HIS A 5 -20.84 -2.73 -9.08
CA HIS A 5 -21.25 -1.93 -7.95
C HIS A 5 -20.01 -1.15 -7.51
N MET A 6 -19.94 0.13 -7.86
CA MET A 6 -18.95 1.04 -7.31
C MET A 6 -19.29 1.19 -5.82
N ILE A 7 -18.50 0.55 -4.98
CA ILE A 7 -18.60 0.73 -3.53
C ILE A 7 -18.08 2.13 -3.25
N GLU A 8 -18.97 3.03 -2.87
CA GLU A 8 -18.57 4.39 -2.48
C GLU A 8 -17.67 4.34 -1.24
N PRO A 9 -16.59 5.13 -1.23
CA PRO A 9 -15.72 5.19 -0.07
C PRO A 9 -16.47 5.82 1.12
N LEU A 10 -16.33 5.22 2.29
CA LEU A 10 -16.86 5.77 3.54
C LEU A 10 -16.05 6.99 4.01
N GLU A 11 -14.78 7.03 3.65
CA GLU A 11 -13.84 8.07 4.02
C GLU A 11 -12.71 8.15 3.01
N THR A 12 -12.26 9.35 2.70
CA THR A 12 -11.14 9.63 1.78
C THR A 12 -10.23 10.68 2.40
N ALA A 13 -8.93 10.48 2.29
CA ALA A 13 -7.91 11.49 2.60
C ALA A 13 -6.93 11.60 1.43
N ILE A 14 -6.48 12.82 1.15
CA ILE A 14 -5.47 13.12 0.14
C ILE A 14 -4.48 14.11 0.74
N GLU A 15 -3.21 13.82 0.63
CA GLU A 15 -2.13 14.71 1.03
C GLU A 15 -1.11 14.85 -0.10
N THR A 16 -0.69 16.08 -0.38
CA THR A 16 0.36 16.39 -1.35
C THR A 16 1.60 16.86 -0.60
N LEU A 17 2.70 16.18 -0.82
CA LEU A 17 3.96 16.37 -0.10
C LEU A 17 5.07 16.78 -1.07
N ASP A 18 5.98 17.63 -0.60
CA ASP A 18 7.26 17.84 -1.25
C ASP A 18 8.15 16.60 -1.09
N SER A 19 9.06 16.37 -2.04
CA SER A 19 9.96 15.21 -2.01
C SER A 19 11.11 15.41 -1.01
N ARG A 20 10.76 15.50 0.28
CA ARG A 20 11.65 15.65 1.43
C ARG A 20 11.52 14.46 2.37
N LEU A 21 12.63 14.02 2.92
CA LEU A 21 12.64 12.87 3.85
C LEU A 21 11.77 13.11 5.10
N ASP A 22 11.68 14.34 5.58
CA ASP A 22 10.85 14.71 6.74
C ASP A 22 9.36 14.40 6.51
N ASN A 23 8.91 14.40 5.27
CA ASN A 23 7.51 14.16 4.90
C ASN A 23 7.12 12.66 4.97
N ILE A 24 8.08 11.75 5.10
CA ILE A 24 7.82 10.31 5.28
C ILE A 24 7.03 10.10 6.58
N ASP A 25 7.47 10.73 7.67
CA ASP A 25 6.81 10.60 8.98
C ASP A 25 5.39 11.21 8.96
N SER A 26 5.20 12.31 8.23
CA SER A 26 3.89 12.94 8.06
C SER A 26 2.91 12.03 7.33
N ALA A 27 3.34 11.43 6.23
CA ALA A 27 2.54 10.48 5.45
C ALA A 27 2.19 9.23 6.28
N GLU A 28 3.16 8.65 6.96
CA GLU A 28 2.94 7.49 7.84
C GLU A 28 1.89 7.81 8.92
N LYS A 29 2.04 8.95 9.61
CA LYS A 29 1.12 9.38 10.66
C LYS A 29 -0.31 9.54 10.12
N LEU A 30 -0.50 10.20 8.99
CA LEU A 30 -1.81 10.36 8.36
C LEU A 30 -2.46 9.01 8.13
N ILE A 31 -1.73 8.07 7.53
CA ILE A 31 -2.29 6.75 7.19
C ILE A 31 -2.53 5.89 8.44
N LEU A 32 -1.66 5.97 9.46
CA LEU A 32 -1.89 5.28 10.73
C LEU A 32 -3.17 5.75 11.42
N GLU A 33 -3.40 7.06 11.49
CA GLU A 33 -4.64 7.62 12.04
C GLU A 33 -5.87 7.16 11.25
N PHE A 34 -5.75 7.11 9.93
CA PHE A 34 -6.81 6.66 9.04
C PHE A 34 -7.07 5.15 9.21
N ALA A 35 -6.03 4.34 9.30
CA ALA A 35 -6.12 2.90 9.53
C ALA A 35 -6.70 2.57 10.91
N GLN A 36 -6.36 3.33 11.95
CA GLN A 36 -6.96 3.19 13.28
C GLN A 36 -8.47 3.42 13.27
N ARG A 37 -8.94 4.46 12.55
CA ARG A 37 -10.38 4.69 12.36
C ARG A 37 -11.06 3.58 11.57
N ALA A 38 -10.34 2.94 10.65
CA ALA A 38 -10.80 1.77 9.91
C ALA A 38 -10.88 0.49 10.76
N GLY A 39 -10.30 0.48 11.96
CA GLY A 39 -10.36 -0.63 12.91
C GLY A 39 -9.07 -1.46 13.00
N PHE A 40 -7.98 -1.08 12.33
CA PHE A 40 -6.69 -1.75 12.47
C PHE A 40 -6.07 -1.48 13.84
N ARG A 41 -5.44 -2.50 14.43
CA ARG A 41 -4.76 -2.47 15.74
C ARG A 41 -3.55 -3.40 15.73
N GLY A 42 -2.65 -3.21 16.71
CA GLY A 42 -1.50 -4.07 16.93
C GLY A 42 -0.66 -4.28 15.68
N ASP A 43 -0.22 -5.51 15.44
CA ASP A 43 0.67 -5.89 14.34
C ASP A 43 0.13 -5.51 12.96
N GLU A 44 -1.18 -5.59 12.75
CA GLU A 44 -1.78 -5.24 11.45
C GLU A 44 -1.71 -3.74 11.18
N LEU A 45 -1.86 -2.91 12.21
CA LEU A 45 -1.68 -1.46 12.12
C LEU A 45 -0.20 -1.12 11.84
N GLU A 46 0.72 -1.76 12.54
CA GLU A 46 2.16 -1.57 12.37
C GLU A 46 2.61 -1.95 10.95
N LYS A 47 2.13 -3.08 10.41
CA LYS A 47 2.39 -3.48 9.02
C LYS A 47 1.92 -2.45 8.00
N VAL A 48 0.75 -1.85 8.21
CA VAL A 48 0.25 -0.76 7.34
C VAL A 48 1.19 0.44 7.41
N GLY A 49 1.60 0.87 8.61
CA GLY A 49 2.53 1.99 8.79
C GLY A 49 3.86 1.76 8.09
N LEU A 50 4.49 0.60 8.33
CA LEU A 50 5.76 0.24 7.70
C LEU A 50 5.65 0.17 6.18
N ALA A 51 4.57 -0.41 5.64
CA ALA A 51 4.36 -0.48 4.19
C ALA A 51 4.26 0.91 3.56
N VAL A 52 3.50 1.82 4.17
CA VAL A 52 3.36 3.20 3.70
C VAL A 52 4.69 3.94 3.76
N ARG A 53 5.41 3.81 4.88
CA ARG A 53 6.72 4.41 5.06
C ARG A 53 7.70 4.03 3.94
N GLU A 54 7.77 2.75 3.61
CA GLU A 54 8.65 2.23 2.56
C GLU A 54 8.25 2.71 1.17
N VAL A 55 6.96 2.72 0.85
CA VAL A 55 6.47 3.17 -0.46
C VAL A 55 6.66 4.68 -0.63
N VAL A 56 6.40 5.49 0.40
CA VAL A 56 6.62 6.95 0.35
C VAL A 56 8.11 7.26 0.25
N ALA A 57 8.96 6.57 1.02
CA ALA A 57 10.42 6.72 0.91
C ALA A 57 10.91 6.38 -0.50
N ASN A 58 10.40 5.28 -1.09
CA ASN A 58 10.72 4.90 -2.47
C ASN A 58 10.30 5.98 -3.48
N ALA A 59 9.11 6.55 -3.34
CA ALA A 59 8.62 7.64 -4.19
C ALA A 59 9.51 8.89 -4.11
N ILE A 60 9.91 9.29 -2.91
CA ILE A 60 10.76 10.48 -2.67
C ILE A 60 12.18 10.23 -3.17
N ILE A 61 12.80 9.12 -2.78
CA ILE A 61 14.23 8.86 -3.03
C ILE A 61 14.47 8.39 -4.46
N HIS A 62 13.71 7.41 -4.93
CA HIS A 62 13.93 6.75 -6.23
C HIS A 62 13.03 7.32 -7.33
N GLY A 63 11.76 7.56 -7.05
CA GLY A 63 10.81 8.16 -7.98
C GLY A 63 11.20 9.60 -8.33
N ASN A 64 11.14 10.48 -7.37
CA ASN A 64 11.41 11.91 -7.53
C ASN A 64 12.87 12.31 -7.35
N ARG A 65 13.75 11.38 -6.93
CA ARG A 65 15.19 11.59 -6.74
C ARG A 65 15.53 12.76 -5.81
N LEU A 66 14.77 12.89 -4.72
CA LEU A 66 14.93 13.97 -3.73
C LEU A 66 14.79 15.38 -4.31
N ASP A 67 14.11 15.51 -5.44
CA ASP A 67 13.80 16.80 -6.04
C ASP A 67 12.63 17.46 -5.30
N GLU A 68 12.90 18.43 -4.46
CA GLU A 68 11.90 19.11 -3.63
C GLU A 68 10.81 19.85 -4.45
N GLN A 69 11.05 20.12 -5.73
CA GLN A 69 10.05 20.70 -6.62
C GLN A 69 9.04 19.66 -7.11
N LYS A 70 9.37 18.39 -7.04
CA LYS A 70 8.46 17.29 -7.38
C LYS A 70 7.62 16.91 -6.18
N LYS A 71 6.38 16.51 -6.47
CA LYS A 71 5.39 16.16 -5.46
C LYS A 71 5.21 14.65 -5.35
N VAL A 72 4.89 14.22 -4.15
CA VAL A 72 4.33 12.91 -3.85
C VAL A 72 2.90 13.13 -3.38
N VAL A 73 1.96 12.39 -3.95
CA VAL A 73 0.55 12.44 -3.53
C VAL A 73 0.19 11.13 -2.85
N VAL A 74 -0.25 11.21 -1.61
CA VAL A 74 -0.71 10.07 -0.83
C VAL A 74 -2.22 10.14 -0.71
N THR A 75 -2.89 9.07 -1.11
CA THR A 75 -4.36 8.95 -1.05
C THR A 75 -4.73 7.75 -0.20
N ALA A 76 -5.68 7.93 0.70
CA ALA A 76 -6.29 6.86 1.47
C ALA A 76 -7.80 6.80 1.20
N LEU A 77 -8.31 5.59 0.98
CA LEU A 77 -9.72 5.30 0.76
C LEU A 77 -10.15 4.18 1.73
N ARG A 78 -11.19 4.41 2.50
CA ARG A 78 -11.83 3.39 3.32
C ARG A 78 -13.17 2.99 2.74
N THR A 79 -13.37 1.71 2.54
CA THR A 79 -14.65 1.09 2.24
C THR A 79 -15.06 0.16 3.39
N PRO A 80 -16.26 -0.43 3.40
CA PRO A 80 -16.68 -1.34 4.49
C PRO A 80 -15.71 -2.51 4.73
N GLY A 81 -14.99 -2.97 3.71
CA GLY A 81 -14.17 -4.17 3.77
C GLY A 81 -12.67 -3.97 3.65
N GLN A 82 -12.22 -2.78 3.29
CA GLN A 82 -10.81 -2.57 2.97
C GLN A 82 -10.34 -1.13 3.16
N LEU A 83 -9.06 -1.00 3.43
CA LEU A 83 -8.28 0.22 3.32
C LEU A 83 -7.45 0.14 2.05
N LYS A 84 -7.58 1.11 1.17
CA LYS A 84 -6.70 1.29 0.01
C LYS A 84 -5.84 2.53 0.23
N VAL A 85 -4.54 2.38 0.03
CA VAL A 85 -3.57 3.49 0.02
C VAL A 85 -2.92 3.54 -1.36
N ALA A 86 -2.84 4.71 -1.95
CA ALA A 86 -2.11 4.94 -3.18
C ALA A 86 -1.09 6.04 -2.99
N VAL A 87 0.11 5.84 -3.52
CA VAL A 87 1.22 6.80 -3.50
C VAL A 87 1.63 7.06 -4.94
N TRP A 88 1.45 8.30 -5.39
CA TRP A 88 1.86 8.76 -6.71
C TRP A 88 3.12 9.61 -6.62
N ASP A 89 4.04 9.42 -7.55
CA ASP A 89 5.23 10.24 -7.75
C ASP A 89 5.40 10.65 -9.22
N GLN A 90 6.28 11.58 -9.49
CA GLN A 90 6.58 12.09 -10.83
C GLN A 90 7.74 11.36 -11.51
N GLY A 91 8.11 10.18 -11.02
CA GLY A 91 9.18 9.35 -11.55
C GLY A 91 8.75 8.47 -12.73
N LYS A 92 9.60 7.51 -13.06
CA LYS A 92 9.39 6.55 -14.16
C LYS A 92 8.75 5.23 -13.72
N GLY A 93 8.54 5.06 -12.41
CA GLY A 93 8.08 3.80 -11.84
C GLY A 93 9.09 2.68 -11.91
N PHE A 94 8.63 1.49 -11.59
CA PHE A 94 9.42 0.27 -11.64
C PHE A 94 8.51 -0.92 -11.97
N ASP A 95 9.10 -1.97 -12.52
CA ASP A 95 8.41 -3.22 -12.78
C ASP A 95 8.61 -4.17 -11.59
N LEU A 96 7.51 -4.60 -11.00
CA LEU A 96 7.53 -5.54 -9.85
C LEU A 96 8.16 -6.88 -10.21
N GLU A 97 8.00 -7.33 -11.46
CA GLU A 97 8.56 -8.61 -11.91
C GLU A 97 10.06 -8.54 -12.18
N CYS A 98 10.57 -7.32 -12.47
CA CYS A 98 11.99 -7.07 -12.69
C CYS A 98 12.77 -6.78 -11.41
N LEU A 99 12.12 -6.73 -10.26
CA LEU A 99 12.81 -6.59 -8.98
C LEU A 99 13.59 -7.87 -8.67
N PRO A 100 14.87 -7.76 -8.24
CA PRO A 100 15.65 -8.94 -7.89
C PRO A 100 15.03 -9.69 -6.71
N ASP A 101 15.27 -11.02 -6.61
CA ASP A 101 14.80 -11.83 -5.48
C ASP A 101 15.28 -11.23 -4.15
N PRO A 102 14.37 -10.91 -3.19
CA PRO A 102 14.75 -10.33 -1.90
C PRO A 102 15.69 -11.23 -1.08
N ARG A 103 15.75 -12.51 -1.41
CA ARG A 103 16.63 -13.50 -0.77
C ARG A 103 18.00 -13.61 -1.45
N SER A 104 18.20 -12.93 -2.59
CA SER A 104 19.48 -12.98 -3.27
C SER A 104 20.57 -12.30 -2.44
N PRO A 105 21.83 -12.81 -2.46
CA PRO A 105 22.93 -12.19 -1.74
C PRO A 105 23.14 -10.72 -2.08
N GLU A 106 22.87 -10.34 -3.32
CA GLU A 106 23.03 -8.97 -3.83
C GLU A 106 22.03 -8.01 -3.17
N VAL A 107 20.78 -8.46 -2.92
CA VAL A 107 19.75 -7.67 -2.22
C VAL A 107 19.97 -7.69 -0.71
N LEU A 108 20.45 -8.81 -0.16
CA LEU A 108 20.75 -8.94 1.26
C LEU A 108 21.88 -8.01 1.70
N LEU A 109 22.81 -7.67 0.81
CA LEU A 109 23.94 -6.77 1.06
C LEU A 109 23.57 -5.29 0.86
N ARG A 110 22.43 -4.99 0.24
CA ARG A 110 21.97 -3.59 0.04
C ARG A 110 21.10 -3.17 1.21
N GLU A 111 21.41 -2.05 1.83
CA GLU A 111 20.55 -1.43 2.84
C GLU A 111 19.25 -0.88 2.25
N SER A 112 19.26 -0.54 0.96
CA SER A 112 18.09 -0.07 0.21
C SER A 112 17.57 -1.15 -0.76
N GLY A 113 16.25 -1.24 -0.94
CA GLY A 113 15.59 -2.14 -1.90
C GLY A 113 14.77 -3.28 -1.29
N ARG A 114 14.89 -3.53 0.02
CA ARG A 114 14.04 -4.51 0.73
C ARG A 114 12.68 -3.96 1.10
N GLY A 115 12.56 -2.64 1.23
CA GLY A 115 11.37 -1.96 1.71
C GLY A 115 10.13 -2.24 0.87
N ILE A 116 10.26 -2.22 -0.46
CA ILE A 116 9.16 -2.54 -1.38
C ILE A 116 8.70 -4.00 -1.24
N TYR A 117 9.61 -4.95 -1.05
CA TYR A 117 9.25 -6.35 -0.81
C TYR A 117 8.52 -6.53 0.52
N MET A 118 8.98 -5.84 1.55
CA MET A 118 8.35 -5.85 2.87
C MET A 118 6.95 -5.23 2.78
N ALA A 119 6.79 -4.08 2.12
CA ALA A 119 5.51 -3.45 1.89
C ALA A 119 4.55 -4.39 1.14
N ARG A 120 5.03 -5.03 0.08
CA ARG A 120 4.25 -6.02 -0.68
C ARG A 120 3.83 -7.22 0.18
N ALA A 121 4.70 -7.71 1.05
CA ALA A 121 4.40 -8.84 1.94
C ALA A 121 3.39 -8.48 3.03
N PHE A 122 3.38 -7.23 3.51
CA PHE A 122 2.50 -6.78 4.58
C PHE A 122 1.09 -6.44 4.12
N MET A 123 0.92 -6.14 2.83
CA MET A 123 -0.37 -5.77 2.25
C MET A 123 -1.02 -6.96 1.56
N ASP A 124 -2.35 -6.97 1.48
CA ASP A 124 -3.12 -8.05 0.85
C ASP A 124 -3.10 -7.94 -0.68
N ARG A 125 -2.98 -6.71 -1.21
CA ARG A 125 -2.75 -6.43 -2.64
C ARG A 125 -1.72 -5.31 -2.78
N PHE A 126 -0.93 -5.42 -3.84
CA PHE A 126 0.12 -4.46 -4.16
C PHE A 126 0.29 -4.38 -5.68
N ASP A 127 0.05 -3.22 -6.25
CA ASP A 127 0.11 -2.97 -7.68
C ASP A 127 0.93 -1.72 -7.98
N VAL A 128 1.62 -1.70 -9.12
CA VAL A 128 2.38 -0.55 -9.63
C VAL A 128 1.89 -0.22 -11.02
N GLU A 129 1.50 1.02 -11.23
CA GLU A 129 1.07 1.54 -12.52
C GLU A 129 1.95 2.72 -12.93
N VAL A 130 2.38 2.74 -14.18
CA VAL A 130 3.12 3.86 -14.78
C VAL A 130 2.19 4.62 -15.71
N GLY A 131 2.04 5.92 -15.46
CA GLY A 131 1.18 6.79 -16.25
C GLY A 131 1.75 7.03 -17.65
N SER A 132 0.88 7.11 -18.67
CA SER A 132 1.27 7.41 -20.06
C SER A 132 1.93 8.80 -20.23
N GLY A 133 1.62 9.74 -19.34
CA GLY A 133 2.20 11.09 -19.29
C GLY A 133 3.40 11.24 -18.35
N GLY A 134 3.92 10.13 -17.82
CA GLY A 134 4.90 10.10 -16.73
C GLY A 134 4.26 9.98 -15.35
N GLY A 135 5.09 9.74 -14.35
CA GLY A 135 4.64 9.45 -13.00
C GLY A 135 4.31 7.97 -12.79
N ALA A 136 4.39 7.54 -11.56
CA ALA A 136 4.07 6.19 -11.15
C ALA A 136 3.14 6.20 -9.93
N THR A 137 2.28 5.21 -9.84
CA THR A 137 1.39 5.00 -8.70
C THR A 137 1.60 3.63 -8.12
N VAL A 138 1.93 3.56 -6.84
CA VAL A 138 1.88 2.32 -6.06
C VAL A 138 0.56 2.28 -5.31
N SER A 139 -0.23 1.24 -5.57
CA SER A 139 -1.50 1.00 -4.89
C SER A 139 -1.40 -0.20 -3.97
N MET A 140 -1.84 -0.03 -2.73
CA MET A 140 -1.83 -1.05 -1.69
C MET A 140 -3.22 -1.22 -1.11
N VAL A 141 -3.63 -2.45 -0.84
CA VAL A 141 -4.90 -2.76 -0.18
C VAL A 141 -4.65 -3.64 1.04
N LYS A 142 -5.30 -3.29 2.14
CA LYS A 142 -5.37 -4.10 3.35
C LYS A 142 -6.83 -4.37 3.70
N TYR A 143 -7.19 -5.65 3.84
CA TYR A 143 -8.55 -6.03 4.23
C TYR A 143 -8.77 -5.83 5.73
N ILE A 144 -9.92 -5.29 6.08
CA ILE A 144 -10.29 -5.04 7.47
C ILE A 144 -10.48 -6.37 8.20
N PRO A 145 -9.88 -6.58 9.38
CA PRO A 145 -9.81 -7.89 10.06
C PRO A 145 -11.16 -8.59 10.30
N LYS A 146 -12.23 -7.83 10.58
CA LYS A 146 -13.57 -8.38 10.79
C LYS A 146 -14.13 -9.13 9.56
N GLN A 147 -13.71 -8.77 8.36
CA GLN A 147 -14.14 -9.45 7.13
C GLN A 147 -13.23 -10.64 6.77
N ARG A 148 -11.98 -10.63 7.20
CA ARG A 148 -11.11 -11.82 7.10
C ARG A 148 -11.70 -12.98 7.89
N ASN A 149 -12.18 -12.73 9.11
CA ASN A 149 -12.80 -13.76 9.93
C ASN A 149 -14.10 -14.30 9.33
N ALA A 150 -14.93 -13.45 8.72
CA ALA A 150 -16.17 -13.87 8.05
C ALA A 150 -15.88 -14.70 6.80
N ALA A 151 -14.88 -14.34 6.00
CA ALA A 151 -14.48 -15.11 4.82
C ALA A 151 -13.86 -16.46 5.19
N ALA A 152 -13.05 -16.52 6.26
CA ALA A 152 -12.49 -17.77 6.79
C ALA A 152 -13.59 -18.70 7.34
N GLN A 153 -14.55 -18.16 8.09
CA GLN A 153 -15.69 -18.92 8.61
C GLN A 153 -16.60 -19.47 7.51
N LEU A 154 -16.82 -18.72 6.43
CA LEU A 154 -17.57 -19.17 5.27
C LEU A 154 -16.85 -20.30 4.54
N ALA A 155 -15.52 -20.20 4.39
CA ALA A 155 -14.71 -21.24 3.76
C ALA A 155 -14.73 -22.55 4.57
N ASP A 156 -14.65 -22.46 5.90
CA ASP A 156 -14.75 -23.62 6.80
C ASP A 156 -16.14 -24.26 6.77
N THR A 157 -17.20 -23.45 6.71
CA THR A 157 -18.58 -23.94 6.63
C THR A 157 -18.86 -24.66 5.31
N VAL A 158 -18.35 -24.12 4.19
CA VAL A 158 -18.48 -24.75 2.86
C VAL A 158 -17.64 -26.04 2.80
N GLY A 159 -16.44 -26.05 3.38
CA GLY A 159 -15.58 -27.25 3.45
C GLY A 159 -16.22 -28.40 4.22
N GLN A 160 -16.93 -28.11 5.32
CA GLN A 160 -17.65 -29.12 6.10
C GLN A 160 -18.92 -29.62 5.40
N ALA A 161 -19.62 -28.77 4.64
CA ALA A 161 -20.81 -29.15 3.90
C ALA A 161 -20.52 -30.07 2.67
N VAL A 162 -19.32 -30.00 2.13
CA VAL A 162 -18.87 -30.82 0.98
C VAL A 162 -18.29 -32.17 1.44
N ALA A 163 -17.91 -32.28 2.72
CA ALA A 163 -17.34 -33.52 3.31
C ALA A 163 -18.39 -34.44 3.98
N SER A 164 -19.67 -34.06 3.94
CA SER A 164 -20.81 -34.85 4.43
C SER A 164 -21.61 -35.45 3.28
#